data_14e9bab7c50a556b18749dc197734da5
#
_entry.id   14e9bab7c50a556b18749dc197734da5
#
_cell.length_a   1.000
_cell.length_b   1.000
_cell.length_c   1.000
_cell.angle_alpha   90.00
_cell.angle_beta   90.00
_cell.angle_gamma   90.00
#
_symmetry.space_group_name_H-M   'P 1'
#
loop_
_entity.id
_entity.type
_entity.pdbx_description
1 polymer ?
#
loop_
_entity_poly.entity_id
_entity_poly.type
_entity_poly.pdbx_seq_one_letter_code
_entity_poly.pdbx_strand_id
1 'polypeptide(L)'
;MYWTEKHWIKLAIIVFIALPVISFILGSAIMLSYTYWPTDYSKMKMPHIDPMTQNIVLIAHGRGDTPASWAAPLKVILEQKISSPRDTAQVIALDWSAYSSSIFRCSVDGMRIGHALGETIAESAELQSVHLIGHSCGAYVVLGLCESLKAKRNDIEVQSTYLAPVSIYGALFWNYGINHFGDCANFSEAYIDSEDGVAGSNQLIPNTHTFNVTDARKATRSSKSPHIWPTYYYLQLVRSGVYPSLRTTSDLWATYPQGQMEKIDALPHKK
;
A
#
# COMPACT_ATOMS: atom_id res chain seq x y z
N MET A 1 -49.44 -4.82 -44.02
CA MET A 1 -49.01 -3.74 -43.08
C MET A 1 -48.45 -4.23 -41.74
N TYR A 2 -48.93 -5.31 -41.17
CA TYR A 2 -48.48 -5.88 -39.87
C TYR A 2 -47.05 -6.44 -39.85
N TRP A 3 -46.47 -6.80 -41.00
CA TRP A 3 -45.13 -7.39 -41.09
C TRP A 3 -44.01 -6.31 -40.90
N THR A 4 -44.24 -5.10 -41.26
CA THR A 4 -43.29 -4.00 -41.16
C THR A 4 -43.10 -3.52 -39.71
N GLU A 5 -44.15 -3.45 -38.89
CA GLU A 5 -44.05 -2.98 -37.49
C GLU A 5 -43.27 -3.94 -36.64
N LYS A 6 -43.44 -5.26 -36.77
CA LYS A 6 -42.67 -6.29 -36.08
C LYS A 6 -41.16 -6.22 -36.38
N HIS A 7 -40.78 -5.85 -37.60
CA HIS A 7 -39.37 -5.70 -37.97
C HIS A 7 -38.74 -4.47 -37.32
N TRP A 8 -39.46 -3.35 -37.30
CA TRP A 8 -38.97 -2.11 -36.64
C TRP A 8 -38.85 -2.30 -35.14
N ILE A 9 -39.75 -2.99 -34.48
CA ILE A 9 -39.65 -3.28 -33.04
C ILE A 9 -38.45 -4.17 -32.76
N LYS A 10 -38.24 -5.26 -33.54
CA LYS A 10 -37.04 -6.09 -33.41
C LYS A 10 -35.75 -5.33 -33.64
N LEU A 11 -35.70 -4.46 -34.66
CA LEU A 11 -34.53 -3.65 -34.93
C LEU A 11 -34.28 -2.67 -33.79
N ALA A 12 -35.30 -2.03 -33.27
CA ALA A 12 -35.20 -1.15 -32.10
C ALA A 12 -34.65 -1.87 -30.86
N ILE A 13 -35.15 -3.08 -30.56
CA ILE A 13 -34.64 -3.91 -29.46
C ILE A 13 -33.14 -4.26 -29.67
N ILE A 14 -32.76 -4.63 -30.88
CA ILE A 14 -31.35 -4.92 -31.19
C ILE A 14 -30.48 -3.68 -31.01
N VAL A 15 -30.85 -2.54 -31.57
CA VAL A 15 -30.06 -1.32 -31.56
C VAL A 15 -29.99 -0.70 -30.17
N PHE A 16 -31.10 -0.62 -29.45
CA PHE A 16 -31.19 0.13 -28.20
C PHE A 16 -30.98 -0.73 -26.93
N ILE A 17 -31.06 -2.04 -27.03
CA ILE A 17 -30.88 -2.93 -25.90
C ILE A 17 -29.74 -3.92 -26.13
N ALA A 18 -29.79 -4.74 -27.17
CA ALA A 18 -28.82 -5.82 -27.36
C ALA A 18 -27.40 -5.30 -27.62
N LEU A 19 -27.24 -4.33 -28.52
CA LEU A 19 -25.92 -3.75 -28.83
C LEU A 19 -25.27 -3.06 -27.62
N PRO A 20 -25.94 -2.19 -26.85
CA PRO A 20 -25.37 -1.63 -25.63
C PRO A 20 -24.99 -2.67 -24.59
N VAL A 21 -25.82 -3.70 -24.38
CA VAL A 21 -25.53 -4.79 -23.45
C VAL A 21 -24.30 -5.59 -23.89
N ILE A 22 -24.22 -5.97 -25.16
CA ILE A 22 -23.06 -6.67 -25.73
C ILE A 22 -21.80 -5.81 -25.61
N SER A 23 -21.88 -4.53 -25.95
CA SER A 23 -20.76 -3.59 -25.85
C SER A 23 -20.28 -3.44 -24.40
N PHE A 24 -21.19 -3.38 -23.43
CA PHE A 24 -20.87 -3.35 -22.01
C PHE A 24 -20.16 -4.62 -21.56
N ILE A 25 -20.68 -5.80 -21.95
CA ILE A 25 -20.06 -7.09 -21.60
C ILE A 25 -18.66 -7.20 -22.19
N LEU A 26 -18.50 -6.88 -23.48
CA LEU A 26 -17.19 -6.93 -24.14
C LEU A 26 -16.21 -5.93 -23.53
N GLY A 27 -16.64 -4.69 -23.28
CA GLY A 27 -15.83 -3.67 -22.63
C GLY A 27 -15.38 -4.10 -21.22
N SER A 28 -16.30 -4.67 -20.45
CA SER A 28 -15.99 -5.21 -19.12
C SER A 28 -14.99 -6.38 -19.20
N ALA A 29 -15.18 -7.29 -20.14
CA ALA A 29 -14.27 -8.43 -20.34
C ALA A 29 -12.86 -7.98 -20.75
N ILE A 30 -12.75 -6.99 -21.64
CA ILE A 30 -11.47 -6.39 -22.05
C ILE A 30 -10.80 -5.71 -20.85
N MET A 31 -11.55 -4.92 -20.08
CA MET A 31 -11.04 -4.22 -18.90
C MET A 31 -10.54 -5.21 -17.85
N LEU A 32 -11.29 -6.27 -17.56
CA LEU A 32 -10.90 -7.32 -16.63
C LEU A 32 -9.66 -8.07 -17.12
N SER A 33 -9.63 -8.45 -18.39
CA SER A 33 -8.46 -9.09 -18.99
C SER A 33 -7.22 -8.21 -18.87
N TYR A 34 -7.33 -6.91 -19.14
CA TYR A 34 -6.23 -5.97 -18.97
C TYR A 34 -5.79 -5.86 -17.50
N THR A 35 -6.74 -5.72 -16.58
CA THR A 35 -6.49 -5.54 -15.14
C THR A 35 -5.76 -6.75 -14.54
N TYR A 36 -6.19 -7.96 -14.92
CA TYR A 36 -5.66 -9.21 -14.34
C TYR A 36 -4.65 -9.92 -15.24
N TRP A 37 -4.25 -9.33 -16.37
CA TRP A 37 -3.19 -9.90 -17.21
C TRP A 37 -1.93 -10.15 -16.38
N PRO A 38 -1.21 -11.25 -16.62
CA PRO A 38 0.03 -11.54 -15.90
C PRO A 38 1.01 -10.37 -15.94
N THR A 39 1.71 -10.14 -14.83
CA THR A 39 2.73 -9.08 -14.73
C THR A 39 4.05 -9.59 -15.27
N ASP A 40 4.65 -8.87 -16.22
CA ASP A 40 6.01 -9.14 -16.69
C ASP A 40 7.02 -8.34 -15.85
N TYR A 41 7.77 -9.03 -15.02
CA TYR A 41 8.75 -8.42 -14.10
C TYR A 41 10.11 -8.09 -14.73
N SER A 42 10.29 -8.30 -16.03
CA SER A 42 11.58 -8.11 -16.72
C SER A 42 12.21 -6.72 -16.55
N LYS A 43 11.36 -5.70 -16.31
CA LYS A 43 11.77 -4.31 -16.09
C LYS A 43 12.02 -3.96 -14.62
N MET A 44 11.75 -4.87 -13.72
CA MET A 44 11.91 -4.62 -12.28
C MET A 44 13.30 -5.05 -11.83
N LYS A 45 14.02 -4.13 -11.19
CA LYS A 45 15.23 -4.48 -10.45
C LYS A 45 14.83 -4.96 -9.06
N MET A 46 14.91 -6.27 -8.86
CA MET A 46 14.76 -6.84 -7.53
C MET A 46 15.90 -6.30 -6.64
N PRO A 47 15.56 -5.84 -5.41
CA PRO A 47 16.59 -5.35 -4.51
C PRO A 47 17.56 -6.49 -4.13
N HIS A 48 18.83 -6.19 -4.09
CA HIS A 48 19.83 -7.09 -3.52
C HIS A 48 19.69 -7.07 -1.99
N ILE A 49 19.55 -8.25 -1.39
CA ILE A 49 19.54 -8.43 0.07
C ILE A 49 20.92 -8.96 0.46
N ASP A 50 21.60 -8.24 1.35
CA ASP A 50 22.86 -8.73 1.92
C ASP A 50 22.57 -9.98 2.76
N PRO A 51 23.30 -11.09 2.57
CA PRO A 51 23.07 -12.34 3.31
C PRO A 51 23.15 -12.20 4.84
N MET A 52 23.87 -11.19 5.33
CA MET A 52 24.02 -10.93 6.76
C MET A 52 22.93 -9.99 7.33
N THR A 53 21.95 -9.58 6.50
CA THR A 53 20.88 -8.67 6.92
C THR A 53 19.93 -9.36 7.88
N GLN A 54 19.80 -8.80 9.09
CA GLN A 54 18.85 -9.27 10.10
C GLN A 54 17.54 -8.47 10.11
N ASN A 55 17.59 -7.22 9.69
CA ASN A 55 16.43 -6.33 9.71
C ASN A 55 16.29 -5.62 8.35
N ILE A 56 15.09 -5.64 7.79
CA ILE A 56 14.80 -4.93 6.54
C ILE A 56 13.73 -3.87 6.77
N VAL A 57 13.93 -2.67 6.26
CA VAL A 57 12.87 -1.68 6.06
C VAL A 57 12.64 -1.52 4.56
N LEU A 58 11.42 -1.81 4.09
CA LEU A 58 11.06 -1.64 2.68
C LEU A 58 9.98 -0.58 2.55
N ILE A 59 10.22 0.37 1.64
CA ILE A 59 9.35 1.53 1.41
C ILE A 59 8.82 1.47 -0.03
N ALA A 60 7.50 1.38 -0.20
CA ALA A 60 6.83 1.31 -1.49
C ALA A 60 6.02 2.59 -1.77
N HIS A 61 6.35 3.31 -2.84
CA HIS A 61 5.64 4.52 -3.26
C HIS A 61 4.26 4.22 -3.88
N GLY A 62 3.45 5.25 -4.12
CA GLY A 62 2.11 5.15 -4.67
C GLY A 62 2.04 5.09 -6.20
N ARG A 63 0.80 5.16 -6.72
CA ARG A 63 0.51 5.15 -8.14
C ARG A 63 1.14 6.35 -8.86
N GLY A 64 1.84 6.08 -9.98
CA GLY A 64 2.44 7.11 -10.82
C GLY A 64 3.54 7.94 -10.15
N ASP A 65 4.02 7.48 -9.02
CA ASP A 65 5.09 8.09 -8.24
C ASP A 65 6.43 7.36 -8.47
N THR A 66 7.50 7.86 -7.86
CA THR A 66 8.83 7.28 -7.85
C THR A 66 9.42 7.36 -6.44
N PRO A 67 10.48 6.60 -6.13
CA PRO A 67 11.12 6.69 -4.82
C PRO A 67 11.62 8.10 -4.46
N ALA A 68 11.95 8.92 -5.47
CA ALA A 68 12.53 10.25 -5.26
C ALA A 68 11.62 11.25 -4.52
N SER A 69 10.30 11.05 -4.56
CA SER A 69 9.34 11.99 -3.98
C SER A 69 9.37 12.03 -2.45
N TRP A 70 9.31 10.87 -1.79
CA TRP A 70 9.30 10.75 -0.33
C TRP A 70 10.03 9.50 0.21
N ALA A 71 10.03 8.39 -0.55
CA ALA A 71 10.59 7.12 -0.09
C ALA A 71 12.12 7.20 0.06
N ALA A 72 12.83 7.80 -0.90
CA ALA A 72 14.28 7.99 -0.81
C ALA A 72 14.68 9.00 0.30
N PRO A 73 14.01 10.15 0.48
CA PRO A 73 14.19 10.99 1.68
C PRO A 73 13.97 10.25 3.00
N LEU A 74 12.92 9.41 3.09
CA LEU A 74 12.66 8.61 4.29
C LEU A 74 13.77 7.57 4.50
N LYS A 75 14.22 6.88 3.45
CA LYS A 75 15.36 5.96 3.50
C LYS A 75 16.59 6.62 4.13
N VAL A 76 16.99 7.79 3.64
CA VAL A 76 18.16 8.52 4.17
C VAL A 76 18.03 8.77 5.68
N ILE A 77 16.84 9.17 6.15
CA ILE A 77 16.62 9.43 7.57
C ILE A 77 16.71 8.14 8.39
N LEU A 78 16.11 7.05 7.89
CA LEU A 78 16.13 5.75 8.56
C LEU A 78 17.57 5.19 8.65
N GLU A 79 18.34 5.26 7.58
CA GLU A 79 19.75 4.82 7.55
C GLU A 79 20.59 5.57 8.58
N GLN A 80 20.36 6.88 8.77
CA GLN A 80 21.05 7.67 9.79
C GLN A 80 20.71 7.23 11.23
N LYS A 81 19.50 6.71 11.44
CA LYS A 81 19.02 6.25 12.77
C LYS A 81 19.43 4.81 13.10
N ILE A 82 19.59 3.97 12.08
CA ILE A 82 19.95 2.55 12.20
C ILE A 82 21.48 2.37 12.35
N SER A 83 22.27 3.43 12.25
CA SER A 83 23.75 3.44 12.20
C SER A 83 24.44 2.91 13.47
N SER A 84 23.91 1.87 14.11
CA SER A 84 24.64 1.10 15.11
C SER A 84 25.50 0.03 14.45
N PRO A 85 26.79 -0.10 14.78
CA PRO A 85 27.67 -1.14 14.21
C PRO A 85 27.22 -2.58 14.47
N ARG A 86 26.20 -2.76 15.30
CA ARG A 86 25.62 -4.08 15.66
C ARG A 86 24.32 -4.39 14.92
N ASP A 87 23.73 -3.41 14.26
CA ASP A 87 22.44 -3.59 13.57
C ASP A 87 22.70 -3.84 12.08
N THR A 88 22.68 -5.09 11.68
CA THR A 88 22.70 -5.51 10.27
C THR A 88 21.32 -5.21 9.66
N ALA A 89 21.04 -3.92 9.43
CA ALA A 89 19.77 -3.47 8.89
C ALA A 89 19.94 -2.86 7.49
N GLN A 90 19.02 -3.18 6.60
CA GLN A 90 18.98 -2.68 5.23
C GLN A 90 17.71 -1.88 4.98
N VAL A 91 17.82 -0.66 4.46
CA VAL A 91 16.67 0.17 4.07
C VAL A 91 16.55 0.21 2.55
N ILE A 92 15.39 -0.16 2.04
CA ILE A 92 15.09 -0.28 0.61
C ILE A 92 13.98 0.69 0.24
N ALA A 93 14.27 1.68 -0.60
CA ALA A 93 13.25 2.46 -1.29
C ALA A 93 12.97 1.77 -2.65
N LEU A 94 11.89 1.01 -2.71
CA LEU A 94 11.55 0.19 -3.85
C LEU A 94 11.14 1.04 -5.06
N ASP A 95 11.82 0.87 -6.19
CA ASP A 95 11.39 1.44 -7.46
C ASP A 95 10.55 0.40 -8.24
N TRP A 96 9.25 0.60 -8.20
CA TRP A 96 8.27 -0.17 -8.97
C TRP A 96 7.46 0.73 -9.91
N SER A 97 7.99 1.91 -10.25
CA SER A 97 7.35 2.94 -11.06
C SER A 97 6.88 2.44 -12.43
N ALA A 98 7.60 1.48 -13.03
CA ALA A 98 7.22 0.85 -14.29
C ALA A 98 5.85 0.13 -14.24
N TYR A 99 5.35 -0.20 -13.04
CA TYR A 99 4.11 -0.97 -12.81
C TYR A 99 3.04 -0.18 -12.07
N SER A 100 3.39 0.96 -11.46
CA SER A 100 2.49 1.73 -10.60
C SER A 100 1.55 2.69 -11.33
N SER A 101 1.74 2.94 -12.63
CA SER A 101 1.06 4.03 -13.34
C SER A 101 -0.43 3.82 -13.58
N SER A 102 -0.86 2.58 -13.86
CA SER A 102 -2.25 2.26 -14.18
C SER A 102 -3.15 2.23 -12.96
N ILE A 103 -4.24 3.02 -12.97
CA ILE A 103 -5.24 3.02 -11.89
C ILE A 103 -5.95 1.66 -11.73
N PHE A 104 -6.08 0.89 -12.81
CA PHE A 104 -6.74 -0.43 -12.79
C PHE A 104 -5.81 -1.54 -12.33
N ARG A 105 -4.51 -1.39 -12.53
CA ARG A 105 -3.52 -2.44 -12.29
C ARG A 105 -2.66 -2.24 -11.05
N CYS A 106 -2.50 -1.00 -10.57
CA CYS A 106 -1.50 -0.72 -9.53
C CYS A 106 -1.68 -1.55 -8.25
N SER A 107 -2.93 -1.87 -7.86
CA SER A 107 -3.18 -2.77 -6.73
C SER A 107 -2.85 -4.24 -7.05
N VAL A 108 -3.19 -4.71 -8.25
CA VAL A 108 -2.93 -6.09 -8.69
C VAL A 108 -1.43 -6.30 -8.89
N ASP A 109 -0.78 -5.40 -9.62
CA ASP A 109 0.66 -5.49 -9.88
C ASP A 109 1.45 -5.28 -8.58
N GLY A 110 1.02 -4.36 -7.71
CA GLY A 110 1.61 -4.16 -6.38
C GLY A 110 1.58 -5.42 -5.51
N MET A 111 0.43 -6.08 -5.43
CA MET A 111 0.27 -7.35 -4.69
C MET A 111 1.22 -8.44 -5.24
N ARG A 112 1.25 -8.61 -6.56
CA ARG A 112 2.11 -9.61 -7.21
C ARG A 112 3.60 -9.34 -7.02
N ILE A 113 4.00 -8.07 -7.14
CA ILE A 113 5.37 -7.63 -6.86
C ILE A 113 5.71 -7.90 -5.39
N GLY A 114 4.78 -7.59 -4.49
CA GLY A 114 4.92 -7.89 -3.06
C GLY A 114 5.16 -9.38 -2.82
N HIS A 115 4.35 -10.25 -3.43
CA HIS A 115 4.54 -11.71 -3.31
C HIS A 115 5.93 -12.15 -3.80
N ALA A 116 6.37 -11.70 -4.97
CA ALA A 116 7.69 -12.04 -5.51
C ALA A 116 8.85 -11.54 -4.61
N LEU A 117 8.71 -10.34 -4.03
CA LEU A 117 9.66 -9.80 -3.06
C LEU A 117 9.67 -10.62 -1.76
N GLY A 118 8.51 -11.00 -1.24
CA GLY A 118 8.40 -11.83 -0.05
C GLY A 118 9.06 -13.19 -0.21
N GLU A 119 8.91 -13.80 -1.39
CA GLU A 119 9.62 -15.03 -1.74
C GLU A 119 11.14 -14.85 -1.71
N THR A 120 11.63 -13.79 -2.34
CA THR A 120 13.10 -13.50 -2.41
C THR A 120 13.67 -13.17 -1.02
N ILE A 121 12.96 -12.37 -0.24
CA ILE A 121 13.39 -11.94 1.11
C ILE A 121 13.39 -13.13 2.09
N ALA A 122 12.45 -14.06 1.94
CA ALA A 122 12.37 -15.26 2.78
C ALA A 122 13.60 -16.19 2.65
N GLU A 123 14.38 -16.06 1.59
CA GLU A 123 15.62 -16.84 1.37
C GLU A 123 16.79 -16.37 2.27
N SER A 124 16.70 -15.17 2.86
CA SER A 124 17.73 -14.66 3.77
C SER A 124 17.70 -15.41 5.10
N ALA A 125 18.73 -16.20 5.38
CA ALA A 125 18.78 -17.07 6.55
C ALA A 125 18.84 -16.29 7.88
N GLU A 126 19.53 -15.14 7.88
CA GLU A 126 19.76 -14.32 9.09
C GLU A 126 18.61 -13.36 9.40
N LEU A 127 17.61 -13.25 8.52
CA LEU A 127 16.52 -12.31 8.66
C LEU A 127 15.66 -12.61 9.90
N GLN A 128 15.44 -11.59 10.72
CA GLN A 128 14.67 -11.64 11.96
C GLN A 128 13.43 -10.76 11.92
N SER A 129 13.53 -9.57 11.31
CA SER A 129 12.41 -8.65 11.25
C SER A 129 12.33 -7.87 9.93
N VAL A 130 11.10 -7.50 9.55
CA VAL A 130 10.83 -6.67 8.38
C VAL A 130 9.84 -5.58 8.73
N HIS A 131 10.16 -4.33 8.44
CA HIS A 131 9.22 -3.22 8.49
C HIS A 131 8.85 -2.77 7.08
N LEU A 132 7.56 -2.87 6.75
CA LEU A 132 6.99 -2.60 5.43
C LEU A 132 6.22 -1.29 5.46
N ILE A 133 6.56 -0.33 4.62
CA ILE A 133 5.93 0.99 4.57
C ILE A 133 5.37 1.21 3.17
N GLY A 134 4.06 1.40 3.04
CA GLY A 134 3.40 1.55 1.74
C GLY A 134 2.46 2.76 1.67
N HIS A 135 2.58 3.55 0.60
CA HIS A 135 1.69 4.66 0.32
C HIS A 135 0.72 4.31 -0.81
N SER A 136 -0.57 4.65 -0.64
CA SER A 136 -1.57 4.49 -1.70
C SER A 136 -1.59 3.06 -2.26
N CYS A 137 -1.40 2.85 -3.57
CA CYS A 137 -1.25 1.53 -4.17
C CYS A 137 -0.03 0.73 -3.64
N GLY A 138 1.00 1.39 -3.10
CA GLY A 138 2.14 0.73 -2.44
C GLY A 138 1.74 -0.11 -1.22
N ALA A 139 0.56 0.13 -0.65
CA ALA A 139 -0.03 -0.71 0.39
C ALA A 139 -0.24 -2.17 -0.06
N TYR A 140 -0.50 -2.40 -1.35
CA TYR A 140 -0.61 -3.75 -1.90
C TYR A 140 0.74 -4.44 -2.07
N VAL A 141 1.82 -3.69 -2.30
CA VAL A 141 3.18 -4.26 -2.25
C VAL A 141 3.48 -4.74 -0.83
N VAL A 142 3.12 -3.93 0.18
CA VAL A 142 3.27 -4.28 1.60
C VAL A 142 2.47 -5.52 1.95
N LEU A 143 1.19 -5.57 1.58
CA LEU A 143 0.31 -6.71 1.87
C LEU A 143 0.85 -8.00 1.23
N GLY A 144 1.10 -8.00 -0.08
CA GLY A 144 1.58 -9.19 -0.78
C GLY A 144 2.94 -9.68 -0.28
N LEU A 145 3.86 -8.76 0.07
CA LEU A 145 5.15 -9.13 0.65
C LEU A 145 4.97 -9.79 2.03
N CYS A 146 4.15 -9.19 2.88
CA CYS A 146 3.87 -9.73 4.20
C CYS A 146 3.23 -11.13 4.11
N GLU A 147 2.21 -11.33 3.27
CA GLU A 147 1.53 -12.62 3.09
C GLU A 147 2.51 -13.70 2.61
N SER A 148 3.31 -13.41 1.58
CA SER A 148 4.25 -14.36 1.02
C SER A 148 5.40 -14.69 1.97
N LEU A 149 5.93 -13.68 2.68
CA LEU A 149 6.98 -13.86 3.67
C LEU A 149 6.49 -14.74 4.84
N LYS A 150 5.32 -14.43 5.42
CA LYS A 150 4.74 -15.19 6.53
C LYS A 150 4.36 -16.62 6.15
N ALA A 151 3.94 -16.84 4.91
CA ALA A 151 3.67 -18.20 4.41
C ALA A 151 4.92 -19.07 4.36
N LYS A 152 6.12 -18.49 4.12
CA LYS A 152 7.39 -19.21 4.07
C LYS A 152 8.16 -19.20 5.41
N ARG A 153 8.13 -18.08 6.11
CA ARG A 153 8.91 -17.80 7.33
C ARG A 153 8.03 -17.13 8.39
N ASN A 154 7.23 -17.93 9.08
CA ASN A 154 6.34 -17.42 10.12
C ASN A 154 7.09 -16.94 11.39
N ASP A 155 8.35 -17.28 11.51
CA ASP A 155 9.26 -16.87 12.59
C ASP A 155 9.72 -15.41 12.47
N ILE A 156 9.67 -14.81 11.28
CA ILE A 156 10.09 -13.43 11.06
C ILE A 156 9.04 -12.46 11.60
N GLU A 157 9.49 -11.49 12.39
CA GLU A 157 8.62 -10.39 12.84
C GLU A 157 8.34 -9.42 11.70
N VAL A 158 7.05 -9.13 11.47
CA VAL A 158 6.62 -8.18 10.43
C VAL A 158 5.86 -7.03 11.06
N GLN A 159 6.30 -5.81 10.78
CA GLN A 159 5.57 -4.58 11.03
C GLN A 159 5.11 -3.98 9.70
N SER A 160 3.85 -3.51 9.62
CA SER A 160 3.32 -2.83 8.44
C SER A 160 2.87 -1.42 8.77
N THR A 161 3.25 -0.46 7.94
CA THR A 161 2.80 0.94 8.02
C THR A 161 2.13 1.33 6.72
N TYR A 162 0.87 1.73 6.80
CA TYR A 162 0.05 2.13 5.67
C TYR A 162 -0.16 3.64 5.67
N LEU A 163 0.23 4.32 4.59
CA LEU A 163 0.12 5.77 4.43
C LEU A 163 -0.95 6.06 3.37
N ALA A 164 -2.11 6.57 3.77
CA ALA A 164 -3.26 6.80 2.88
C ALA A 164 -3.51 5.62 1.92
N PRO A 165 -3.67 4.38 2.41
CA PRO A 165 -3.73 3.19 1.55
C PRO A 165 -5.02 3.17 0.73
N VAL A 166 -4.92 2.81 -0.54
CA VAL A 166 -6.07 2.63 -1.42
C VAL A 166 -6.73 1.28 -1.16
N SER A 167 -8.06 1.24 -0.92
CA SER A 167 -8.75 0.00 -0.58
C SER A 167 -9.16 -0.85 -1.78
N ILE A 168 -9.33 -0.25 -2.95
CA ILE A 168 -9.84 -0.95 -4.14
C ILE A 168 -8.77 -1.88 -4.71
N TYR A 169 -9.12 -3.17 -4.83
CA TYR A 169 -8.29 -4.15 -5.52
C TYR A 169 -8.85 -4.47 -6.90
N GLY A 170 -8.00 -4.35 -7.94
CA GLY A 170 -8.33 -4.72 -9.31
C GLY A 170 -9.55 -4.01 -9.89
N ALA A 171 -9.85 -2.79 -9.45
CA ALA A 171 -10.99 -1.98 -9.85
C ALA A 171 -12.39 -2.58 -9.55
N LEU A 172 -12.48 -3.72 -8.88
CA LEU A 172 -13.74 -4.44 -8.58
C LEU A 172 -14.02 -4.56 -7.09
N PHE A 173 -13.00 -4.83 -6.28
CA PHE A 173 -13.18 -5.17 -4.87
C PHE A 173 -12.91 -3.94 -4.00
N TRP A 174 -13.97 -3.15 -3.75
CA TRP A 174 -13.88 -1.82 -3.11
C TRP A 174 -13.27 -1.83 -1.71
N ASN A 175 -13.59 -2.81 -0.89
CA ASN A 175 -13.15 -2.90 0.50
C ASN A 175 -12.04 -3.94 0.71
N TYR A 176 -11.42 -4.42 -0.36
CA TYR A 176 -10.42 -5.47 -0.23
C TYR A 176 -9.27 -5.06 0.69
N GLY A 177 -8.67 -3.90 0.43
CA GLY A 177 -7.55 -3.41 1.23
C GLY A 177 -7.92 -3.20 2.70
N ILE A 178 -9.07 -2.55 2.99
CA ILE A 178 -9.53 -2.33 4.37
C ILE A 178 -9.68 -3.65 5.12
N ASN A 179 -10.17 -4.69 4.46
CA ASN A 179 -10.41 -5.99 5.10
C ASN A 179 -9.14 -6.81 5.32
N HIS A 180 -8.05 -6.53 4.57
CA HIS A 180 -6.83 -7.36 4.59
C HIS A 180 -5.58 -6.62 5.06
N PHE A 181 -5.53 -5.28 4.98
CA PHE A 181 -4.36 -4.55 5.48
C PHE A 181 -4.17 -4.79 6.97
N GLY A 182 -2.99 -5.27 7.34
CA GLY A 182 -2.63 -5.59 8.71
C GLY A 182 -2.79 -7.06 9.13
N ASP A 183 -3.53 -7.89 8.38
CA ASP A 183 -3.86 -9.27 8.76
C ASP A 183 -2.63 -10.16 8.99
N CYS A 184 -1.60 -10.00 8.15
CA CYS A 184 -0.42 -10.85 8.16
C CYS A 184 0.68 -10.39 9.12
N ALA A 185 0.64 -9.13 9.58
CA ALA A 185 1.73 -8.54 10.35
C ALA A 185 1.58 -8.77 11.86
N ASN A 186 2.72 -8.81 12.56
CA ASN A 186 2.75 -8.86 14.03
C ASN A 186 2.29 -7.53 14.64
N PHE A 187 2.55 -6.41 13.96
CA PHE A 187 2.02 -5.09 14.31
C PHE A 187 1.72 -4.30 13.04
N SER A 188 0.61 -3.56 13.04
CA SER A 188 0.22 -2.72 11.91
C SER A 188 -0.31 -1.37 12.35
N GLU A 189 0.12 -0.34 11.65
CA GLU A 189 -0.36 1.02 11.83
C GLU A 189 -0.77 1.64 10.49
N ALA A 190 -1.69 2.60 10.55
CA ALA A 190 -2.10 3.36 9.37
C ALA A 190 -2.16 4.85 9.68
N TYR A 191 -1.73 5.67 8.74
CA TYR A 191 -1.85 7.14 8.79
C TYR A 191 -2.79 7.57 7.68
N ILE A 192 -3.88 8.23 8.05
CA ILE A 192 -4.92 8.66 7.11
C ILE A 192 -5.25 10.14 7.27
N ASP A 193 -5.79 10.73 6.21
CA ASP A 193 -6.48 12.01 6.28
C ASP A 193 -7.96 11.78 5.96
N SER A 194 -8.86 12.12 6.89
CA SER A 194 -10.30 11.85 6.73
C SER A 194 -10.97 12.69 5.63
N GLU A 195 -10.27 13.69 5.07
CA GLU A 195 -10.72 14.48 3.93
C GLU A 195 -10.15 13.96 2.60
N ASP A 196 -9.42 12.84 2.61
CA ASP A 196 -8.94 12.21 1.39
C ASP A 196 -10.11 11.64 0.57
N GLY A 197 -10.18 12.00 -0.70
CA GLY A 197 -11.21 11.52 -1.62
C GLY A 197 -10.91 10.18 -2.28
N VAL A 198 -9.76 9.57 -1.99
CA VAL A 198 -9.39 8.26 -2.55
C VAL A 198 -10.07 7.15 -1.76
N ALA A 199 -10.63 6.18 -2.46
CA ALA A 199 -11.44 5.14 -1.85
C ALA A 199 -10.68 4.33 -0.80
N GLY A 200 -11.15 4.39 0.44
CA GLY A 200 -10.63 3.65 1.59
C GLY A 200 -9.45 4.29 2.30
N SER A 201 -8.88 5.39 1.76
CA SER A 201 -7.73 6.06 2.36
C SER A 201 -8.08 7.01 3.52
N ASN A 202 -9.37 7.18 3.80
CA ASN A 202 -9.94 8.17 4.72
C ASN A 202 -10.68 7.58 5.93
N GLN A 203 -10.55 6.28 6.18
CA GLN A 203 -11.31 5.58 7.21
C GLN A 203 -10.44 4.62 8.03
N LEU A 204 -10.98 4.18 9.15
CA LEU A 204 -10.38 3.16 10.02
C LEU A 204 -10.09 1.86 9.24
N ILE A 205 -8.91 1.30 9.47
CA ILE A 205 -8.52 -0.03 8.98
C ILE A 205 -8.53 -0.99 10.19
N PRO A 206 -9.43 -1.99 10.20
CA PRO A 206 -9.71 -2.80 11.39
C PRO A 206 -8.49 -3.53 11.99
N ASN A 207 -7.55 -3.98 11.14
CA ASN A 207 -6.39 -4.76 11.58
C ASN A 207 -5.16 -3.90 11.84
N THR A 208 -5.33 -2.58 11.98
CA THR A 208 -4.26 -1.63 12.30
C THR A 208 -4.63 -0.76 13.49
N HIS A 209 -3.65 -0.10 14.10
CA HIS A 209 -3.92 1.14 14.83
C HIS A 209 -3.88 2.30 13.84
N THR A 210 -4.97 3.06 13.74
CA THR A 210 -5.11 4.11 12.72
C THR A 210 -4.90 5.50 13.34
N PHE A 211 -3.97 6.28 12.79
CA PHE A 211 -3.73 7.68 13.13
C PHE A 211 -4.39 8.59 12.10
N ASN A 212 -5.39 9.36 12.51
CA ASN A 212 -6.01 10.38 11.67
C ASN A 212 -5.24 11.71 11.83
N VAL A 213 -4.48 12.08 10.80
CA VAL A 213 -3.58 13.25 10.79
C VAL A 213 -4.19 14.48 10.11
N THR A 214 -5.51 14.50 9.93
CA THR A 214 -6.25 15.61 9.27
C THR A 214 -6.06 16.93 10.01
N ASP A 215 -6.23 16.92 11.34
CA ASP A 215 -6.16 18.13 12.13
C ASP A 215 -4.73 18.69 12.17
N ALA A 216 -3.71 17.81 12.20
CA ALA A 216 -2.31 18.21 12.04
C ALA A 216 -2.04 18.88 10.68
N ARG A 217 -2.66 18.42 9.57
CA ARG A 217 -2.55 19.09 8.27
C ARG A 217 -3.15 20.50 8.32
N LYS A 218 -4.36 20.61 8.88
CA LYS A 218 -5.05 21.91 9.01
C LYS A 218 -4.28 22.88 9.89
N ALA A 219 -3.79 22.42 11.02
CA ALA A 219 -3.01 23.24 11.96
C ALA A 219 -1.74 23.82 11.30
N THR A 220 -1.07 23.06 10.46
CA THR A 220 0.12 23.50 9.71
C THR A 220 -0.20 24.33 8.47
N ARG A 221 -1.46 24.50 8.10
CA ARG A 221 -1.91 25.12 6.84
C ARG A 221 -1.19 24.54 5.62
N SER A 222 -0.95 23.25 5.62
CA SER A 222 -0.20 22.57 4.57
C SER A 222 -0.93 22.66 3.23
N SER A 223 -0.19 22.97 2.16
CA SER A 223 -0.68 22.95 0.78
C SER A 223 -0.69 21.54 0.17
N LYS A 224 -0.21 20.52 0.89
CA LYS A 224 -0.23 19.13 0.42
C LYS A 224 -1.67 18.61 0.38
N SER A 225 -1.98 17.83 -0.67
CA SER A 225 -3.28 17.17 -0.75
C SER A 225 -3.48 16.21 0.43
N PRO A 226 -4.74 15.96 0.84
CA PRO A 226 -5.05 14.98 1.87
C PRO A 226 -4.40 13.60 1.63
N HIS A 227 -4.35 13.16 0.36
CA HIS A 227 -3.77 11.88 -0.02
C HIS A 227 -2.24 11.80 0.16
N ILE A 228 -1.53 12.90 0.00
CA ILE A 228 -0.06 12.97 0.14
C ILE A 228 0.35 13.32 1.57
N TRP A 229 -0.53 13.96 2.33
CA TRP A 229 -0.20 14.44 3.66
C TRP A 229 0.32 13.35 4.61
N PRO A 230 -0.24 12.14 4.68
CA PRO A 230 0.25 11.09 5.56
C PRO A 230 1.73 10.71 5.31
N THR A 231 2.22 10.77 4.06
CA THR A 231 3.65 10.52 3.77
C THR A 231 4.55 11.61 4.36
N TYR A 232 4.11 12.87 4.26
CA TYR A 232 4.85 13.99 4.83
C TYR A 232 4.83 13.94 6.36
N TYR A 233 3.67 13.68 6.96
CA TYR A 233 3.52 13.55 8.41
C TYR A 233 4.44 12.46 8.95
N TYR A 234 4.41 11.27 8.35
CA TYR A 234 5.24 10.14 8.74
C TYR A 234 6.74 10.43 8.63
N LEU A 235 7.15 11.14 7.59
CA LEU A 235 8.53 11.58 7.43
C LEU A 235 8.96 12.53 8.56
N GLN A 236 8.07 13.45 9.01
CA GLN A 236 8.34 14.31 10.17
C GLN A 236 8.38 13.51 11.48
N LEU A 237 7.48 12.52 11.62
CA LEU A 237 7.45 11.63 12.78
C LEU A 237 8.78 10.88 12.94
N VAL A 238 9.27 10.27 11.86
CA VAL A 238 10.56 9.57 11.87
C VAL A 238 11.72 10.54 12.16
N ARG A 239 11.69 11.76 11.62
CA ARG A 239 12.69 12.80 11.91
C ARG A 239 12.73 13.20 13.39
N SER A 240 11.57 13.33 14.02
CA SER A 240 11.46 13.76 15.42
C SER A 240 12.03 12.73 16.42
N GLY A 241 12.20 11.47 15.99
CA GLY A 241 12.65 10.38 16.85
C GLY A 241 11.54 9.72 17.65
N VAL A 242 10.31 10.19 17.52
CA VAL A 242 9.10 9.57 18.11
C VAL A 242 8.63 8.45 17.17
N TYR A 243 9.47 7.47 16.95
CA TYR A 243 9.18 6.38 16.03
C TYR A 243 9.05 5.07 16.80
N PRO A 244 7.99 4.27 16.57
CA PRO A 244 7.89 2.95 17.20
C PRO A 244 9.11 2.12 16.81
N SER A 245 9.87 1.66 17.79
CA SER A 245 11.07 0.88 17.54
C SER A 245 10.72 -0.44 16.84
N LEU A 246 11.50 -0.84 15.84
CA LEU A 246 11.41 -2.13 15.15
C LEU A 246 11.56 -3.35 16.09
N ARG A 247 11.79 -3.16 17.39
CA ARG A 247 12.32 -4.20 18.26
C ARG A 247 11.32 -4.88 19.21
N THR A 248 10.06 -4.42 19.29
CA THR A 248 9.11 -5.02 20.24
C THR A 248 7.67 -4.95 19.75
N THR A 249 7.23 -5.97 19.03
CA THR A 249 5.87 -6.05 18.51
C THR A 249 4.82 -6.28 19.60
N SER A 250 5.13 -7.01 20.68
CA SER A 250 4.19 -7.30 21.76
C SER A 250 3.79 -6.06 22.57
N ASP A 251 4.72 -5.14 22.80
CA ASP A 251 4.46 -3.94 23.59
C ASP A 251 3.73 -2.84 22.79
N LEU A 252 3.83 -2.91 21.45
CA LEU A 252 3.18 -1.92 20.58
C LEU A 252 1.66 -2.04 20.61
N TRP A 253 1.09 -3.25 20.60
CA TRP A 253 -0.36 -3.44 20.70
C TRP A 253 -0.94 -3.03 22.05
N ALA A 254 -0.16 -3.07 23.12
CA ALA A 254 -0.59 -2.54 24.40
C ALA A 254 -0.72 -1.01 24.40
N THR A 255 0.16 -0.33 23.65
CA THR A 255 0.17 1.12 23.54
C THR A 255 -0.78 1.62 22.42
N TYR A 256 -0.83 0.88 21.30
CA TYR A 256 -1.59 1.21 20.10
C TYR A 256 -2.53 0.07 19.74
N PRO A 257 -3.72 -0.02 20.39
CA PRO A 257 -4.64 -1.14 20.20
C PRO A 257 -5.16 -1.25 18.76
N GLN A 258 -5.24 -2.48 18.27
CA GLN A 258 -5.80 -2.81 16.97
C GLN A 258 -7.27 -2.35 16.85
N GLY A 259 -7.66 -1.91 15.67
CA GLY A 259 -9.03 -1.50 15.38
C GLY A 259 -9.46 -0.18 16.04
N GLN A 260 -8.50 0.60 16.53
CA GLN A 260 -8.75 1.92 17.09
C GLN A 260 -8.22 3.03 16.19
N MET A 261 -8.87 4.20 16.28
CA MET A 261 -8.43 5.41 15.58
C MET A 261 -8.12 6.51 16.58
N GLU A 262 -6.92 7.05 16.49
CA GLU A 262 -6.46 8.21 17.25
C GLU A 262 -6.43 9.44 16.35
N LYS A 263 -6.90 10.59 16.85
CA LYS A 263 -6.79 11.88 16.15
C LYS A 263 -5.51 12.58 16.55
N ILE A 264 -4.78 13.06 15.57
CA ILE A 264 -3.52 13.78 15.76
C ILE A 264 -3.72 15.22 15.31
N ASP A 265 -3.51 16.15 16.21
CA ASP A 265 -3.78 17.58 16.04
C ASP A 265 -2.52 18.42 15.69
N ALA A 266 -1.34 17.87 15.85
CA ALA A 266 -0.08 18.58 15.63
C ALA A 266 0.99 17.72 14.94
N LEU A 267 2.00 18.37 14.36
CA LEU A 267 3.24 17.70 13.95
C LEU A 267 4.02 17.25 15.20
N PRO A 268 4.74 16.12 15.09
CA PRO A 268 5.60 15.67 16.17
C PRO A 268 6.72 16.67 16.42
N HIS A 269 6.90 17.07 17.66
CA HIS A 269 7.99 17.94 18.09
C HIS A 269 9.25 17.12 18.40
N LYS A 270 10.43 17.66 18.05
CA LYS A 270 11.69 17.10 18.55
C LYS A 270 11.66 17.13 20.08
N LYS A 271 11.81 15.98 20.69
CA LYS A 271 12.12 15.90 22.13
C LYS A 271 13.57 16.31 22.37
#